data_197d0e7cfb62ccc2a3b68a3c76404b12
#
_entry.id   197d0e7cfb62ccc2a3b68a3c76404b12
#
_cell.length_a   1.000
_cell.length_b   1.000
_cell.length_c   1.000
_cell.angle_alpha   90.00
_cell.angle_beta   90.00
_cell.angle_gamma   90.00
#
_symmetry.space_group_name_H-M   'P 1'
#
loop_
_entity.id
_entity.type
_entity.pdbx_description
1 polymer ?
#
loop_
_entity_poly.entity_id
_entity_poly.type
_entity_poly.pdbx_seq_one_letter_code
_entity_poly.pdbx_strand_id
1 'polypeptide(L)'
;PCSVCSSRDNNTTISIEEKFDWLPSQQLPKMKVLDFLSGLWKTFNLTAYVQDDGTIKVQKLDDFYSNSVEYDITKYIDVNSSSVDIALPYKQINFKFKGNETLLASKFEQLQNRQFSTLEYKGETPNNWVGQEYSVELPFEKMVYEKLTDEETLSPKDIMYGFFADDNQEPYIGSPLLHYTSLQNPTSISFRDTTVTHSQITTPIFMPSNQVIFQNNTSQKSINFFAENNEWNNEENENSLFNENYKEYIKDVFNKQRRIIKFKAFLPLKIILKHTLADTFIITGNKYKINSITTNLQTGKSSLELLNEV
;
A
#
# COMPACT_ATOMS: atom_id res chain seq x y z
N PRO A 1 -21.15 -6.21 36.38
CA PRO A 1 -22.51 -5.95 36.82
C PRO A 1 -22.50 -4.64 37.61
N CYS A 2 -23.14 -3.62 37.06
CA CYS A 2 -23.34 -2.34 37.72
C CYS A 2 -24.29 -2.52 38.90
N SER A 3 -23.84 -2.29 40.11
CA SER A 3 -24.71 -2.14 41.25
C SER A 3 -25.05 -0.66 41.42
N VAL A 4 -26.29 -0.29 41.11
CA VAL A 4 -26.80 1.04 41.35
C VAL A 4 -27.17 1.16 42.83
N CYS A 5 -26.43 1.94 43.59
CA CYS A 5 -26.85 2.38 44.93
C CYS A 5 -27.57 3.72 44.79
N SER A 6 -28.84 3.76 45.10
CA SER A 6 -29.58 5.02 45.25
C SER A 6 -29.52 5.48 46.71
N SER A 7 -28.92 6.64 47.00
CA SER A 7 -29.06 7.32 48.27
C SER A 7 -29.91 8.57 48.09
N ARG A 8 -30.73 8.89 49.11
CA ARG A 8 -31.72 9.97 49.10
C ARG A 8 -31.16 11.30 49.61
N ASP A 9 -29.87 11.45 49.73
CA ASP A 9 -29.30 12.70 50.23
C ASP A 9 -28.89 13.60 49.06
N ASN A 10 -29.49 14.77 49.05
CA ASN A 10 -29.40 15.77 47.96
C ASN A 10 -28.00 16.38 47.73
N ASN A 11 -26.93 15.78 48.23
CA ASN A 11 -25.58 16.32 48.15
C ASN A 11 -24.48 15.24 47.90
N THR A 12 -24.85 14.07 47.44
CA THR A 12 -23.83 13.03 47.14
C THR A 12 -23.49 13.09 45.67
N THR A 13 -22.30 13.56 45.34
CA THR A 13 -21.74 13.42 43.99
C THR A 13 -21.19 12.01 43.85
N ILE A 14 -21.82 11.20 43.03
CA ILE A 14 -21.28 9.88 42.66
C ILE A 14 -20.44 10.09 41.40
N SER A 15 -19.13 9.95 41.51
CA SER A 15 -18.28 9.82 40.36
C SER A 15 -18.08 8.36 40.04
N ILE A 16 -18.53 7.92 38.88
CA ILE A 16 -18.25 6.57 38.35
C ILE A 16 -17.02 6.73 37.48
N GLU A 17 -15.91 6.18 37.93
CA GLU A 17 -14.70 6.05 37.12
C GLU A 17 -14.68 4.62 36.58
N GLU A 18 -15.00 4.46 35.32
CA GLU A 18 -14.88 3.18 34.64
C GLU A 18 -13.42 3.02 34.19
N LYS A 19 -12.68 2.16 34.89
CA LYS A 19 -11.33 1.76 34.49
C LYS A 19 -11.43 0.49 33.65
N PHE A 20 -11.03 0.58 32.40
CA PHE A 20 -10.78 -0.62 31.62
C PHE A 20 -9.30 -0.70 31.26
N ASP A 21 -8.75 -1.89 31.44
CA ASP A 21 -7.38 -2.16 31.00
C ASP A 21 -7.40 -2.45 29.49
N TRP A 22 -6.84 -1.54 28.72
CA TRP A 22 -6.65 -1.76 27.30
C TRP A 22 -5.41 -2.61 27.07
N LEU A 23 -5.64 -3.87 26.68
CA LEU A 23 -4.57 -4.81 26.35
C LEU A 23 -4.39 -4.86 24.82
N PRO A 24 -3.35 -4.22 24.25
CA PRO A 24 -3.14 -4.15 22.80
C PRO A 24 -3.14 -5.54 22.16
N SER A 25 -2.55 -6.54 22.82
CA SER A 25 -2.45 -7.91 22.32
C SER A 25 -3.82 -8.62 22.12
N GLN A 26 -4.87 -8.11 22.77
CA GLN A 26 -6.22 -8.66 22.65
C GLN A 26 -7.06 -7.91 21.61
N GLN A 27 -6.67 -6.67 21.32
CA GLN A 27 -7.38 -5.78 20.39
C GLN A 27 -6.78 -5.79 18.98
N LEU A 28 -5.53 -6.23 18.85
CA LEU A 28 -4.89 -6.29 17.53
C LEU A 28 -5.28 -7.60 16.80
N PRO A 29 -5.63 -7.50 15.52
CA PRO A 29 -5.86 -8.68 14.69
C PRO A 29 -4.62 -9.57 14.65
N LYS A 30 -4.83 -10.90 14.69
CA LYS A 30 -3.72 -11.85 14.60
C LYS A 30 -3.12 -11.83 13.21
N MET A 31 -1.87 -11.40 13.11
CA MET A 31 -1.12 -11.35 11.86
C MET A 31 0.33 -11.79 12.08
N LYS A 32 0.90 -12.51 11.11
CA LYS A 32 2.33 -12.83 11.15
C LYS A 32 3.15 -11.56 10.83
N VAL A 33 4.29 -11.42 11.51
CA VAL A 33 5.21 -10.29 11.27
C VAL A 33 5.63 -10.22 9.79
N LEU A 34 5.86 -11.37 9.16
CA LEU A 34 6.23 -11.42 7.74
C LEU A 34 5.10 -10.89 6.84
N ASP A 35 3.84 -11.23 7.14
CA ASP A 35 2.68 -10.75 6.37
C ASP A 35 2.53 -9.24 6.52
N PHE A 36 2.74 -8.71 7.74
CA PHE A 36 2.73 -7.28 8.00
C PHE A 36 3.81 -6.53 7.21
N LEU A 37 5.07 -6.99 7.30
CA LEU A 37 6.21 -6.38 6.60
C LEU A 37 6.04 -6.47 5.07
N SER A 38 5.69 -7.65 4.56
CA SER A 38 5.47 -7.83 3.13
C SER A 38 4.29 -7.00 2.61
N GLY A 39 3.26 -6.82 3.45
CA GLY A 39 2.16 -5.90 3.20
C GLY A 39 2.64 -4.45 3.03
N LEU A 40 3.48 -3.95 3.95
CA LEU A 40 4.06 -2.61 3.83
C LEU A 40 4.96 -2.49 2.59
N TRP A 41 5.78 -3.49 2.30
CA TRP A 41 6.63 -3.46 1.10
C TRP A 41 5.81 -3.42 -0.18
N LYS A 42 4.74 -4.20 -0.25
CA LYS A 42 3.79 -4.14 -1.37
C LYS A 42 3.01 -2.83 -1.43
N THR A 43 2.70 -2.20 -0.28
CA THR A 43 1.99 -0.91 -0.26
C THR A 43 2.78 0.18 -0.98
N PHE A 44 4.09 0.24 -0.73
CA PHE A 44 4.96 1.31 -1.22
C PHE A 44 5.94 0.87 -2.32
N ASN A 45 5.73 -0.31 -2.91
CA ASN A 45 6.61 -0.89 -3.93
C ASN A 45 8.08 -0.91 -3.47
N LEU A 46 8.31 -1.44 -2.25
CA LEU A 46 9.65 -1.52 -1.66
C LEU A 46 10.29 -2.87 -1.94
N THR A 47 11.61 -2.86 -2.03
CA THR A 47 12.44 -4.07 -2.00
C THR A 47 13.27 -4.11 -0.72
N ALA A 48 13.55 -5.32 -0.24
CA ALA A 48 14.38 -5.55 0.93
C ALA A 48 15.46 -6.58 0.60
N TYR A 49 16.69 -6.28 0.97
CA TYR A 49 17.82 -7.20 0.74
C TYR A 49 18.84 -7.08 1.85
N VAL A 50 19.63 -8.13 2.02
CA VAL A 50 20.71 -8.17 3.01
C VAL A 50 21.97 -7.57 2.39
N GLN A 51 22.59 -6.63 3.09
CA GLN A 51 23.88 -6.04 2.73
C GLN A 51 25.04 -6.94 3.22
N ASP A 52 26.26 -6.67 2.74
CA ASP A 52 27.46 -7.45 3.09
C ASP A 52 27.78 -7.44 4.60
N ASP A 53 27.34 -6.41 5.31
CA ASP A 53 27.48 -6.28 6.78
C ASP A 53 26.40 -7.03 7.57
N GLY A 54 25.49 -7.72 6.88
CA GLY A 54 24.36 -8.44 7.47
C GLY A 54 23.14 -7.58 7.81
N THR A 55 23.18 -6.28 7.55
CA THR A 55 22.02 -5.42 7.75
C THR A 55 20.99 -5.58 6.63
N ILE A 56 19.70 -5.39 6.96
CA ILE A 56 18.62 -5.41 5.97
C ILE A 56 18.38 -3.97 5.51
N LYS A 57 18.61 -3.73 4.23
CA LYS A 57 18.27 -2.46 3.59
C LYS A 57 16.91 -2.56 2.94
N VAL A 58 16.05 -1.57 3.20
CA VAL A 58 14.73 -1.42 2.58
C VAL A 58 14.71 -0.09 1.83
N GLN A 59 14.32 -0.11 0.56
CA GLN A 59 14.25 1.10 -0.27
C GLN A 59 13.20 0.93 -1.38
N LYS A 60 12.82 2.02 -2.05
CA LYS A 60 11.93 1.95 -3.21
C LYS A 60 12.57 1.12 -4.31
N LEU A 61 11.75 0.40 -5.07
CA LEU A 61 12.22 -0.46 -6.14
C LEU A 61 12.93 0.36 -7.24
N ASP A 62 12.42 1.55 -7.54
CA ASP A 62 13.04 2.46 -8.51
C ASP A 62 14.43 2.93 -8.05
N ASP A 63 14.59 3.26 -6.76
CA ASP A 63 15.89 3.63 -6.18
C ASP A 63 16.88 2.45 -6.21
N PHE A 64 16.37 1.21 -6.05
CA PHE A 64 17.20 0.01 -6.15
C PHE A 64 17.78 -0.13 -7.55
N TYR A 65 16.97 0.03 -8.59
CA TYR A 65 17.42 -0.07 -9.98
C TYR A 65 18.26 1.13 -10.44
N SER A 66 18.07 2.32 -9.85
CA SER A 66 18.84 3.52 -10.23
C SER A 66 20.34 3.43 -9.89
N ASN A 67 20.70 2.55 -8.95
CA ASN A 67 22.10 2.33 -8.53
C ASN A 67 22.76 1.15 -9.25
N SER A 68 22.29 0.77 -10.44
CA SER A 68 22.79 -0.35 -11.21
C SER A 68 24.24 -0.15 -11.69
N VAL A 69 24.99 -1.24 -11.69
CA VAL A 69 26.31 -1.32 -12.34
C VAL A 69 26.17 -2.07 -13.66
N GLU A 70 26.87 -1.60 -14.70
CA GLU A 70 26.84 -2.23 -16.01
C GLU A 70 27.98 -3.23 -16.16
N TYR A 71 27.67 -4.45 -16.58
CA TYR A 71 28.64 -5.50 -16.87
C TYR A 71 28.52 -5.97 -18.32
N ASP A 72 29.57 -5.78 -19.12
CA ASP A 72 29.66 -6.40 -20.46
C ASP A 72 30.00 -7.89 -20.34
N ILE A 73 29.00 -8.71 -20.62
CA ILE A 73 29.12 -10.18 -20.58
C ILE A 73 29.12 -10.83 -21.96
N THR A 74 29.23 -10.05 -23.03
CA THR A 74 29.17 -10.54 -24.44
C THR A 74 30.04 -11.75 -24.69
N LYS A 75 31.28 -11.72 -24.22
CA LYS A 75 32.26 -12.80 -24.46
C LYS A 75 32.00 -14.09 -23.66
N TYR A 76 31.09 -14.04 -22.70
CA TYR A 76 30.79 -15.20 -21.84
C TYR A 76 29.48 -15.91 -22.23
N ILE A 77 28.73 -15.35 -23.20
CA ILE A 77 27.44 -15.86 -23.65
C ILE A 77 27.65 -17.04 -24.64
N ASP A 78 26.87 -18.10 -24.42
CA ASP A 78 26.70 -19.16 -25.40
C ASP A 78 25.60 -18.80 -26.39
N VAL A 79 25.96 -18.26 -27.54
CA VAL A 79 25.03 -17.73 -28.55
C VAL A 79 24.10 -18.83 -29.11
N ASN A 80 24.52 -20.08 -29.08
CA ASN A 80 23.74 -21.21 -29.63
C ASN A 80 22.62 -21.68 -28.74
N SER A 81 22.51 -21.14 -27.51
CA SER A 81 21.56 -21.58 -26.52
C SER A 81 20.64 -20.43 -26.05
N SER A 82 20.30 -19.50 -26.95
CA SER A 82 19.38 -18.40 -26.64
C SER A 82 17.94 -18.73 -27.02
N SER A 83 16.98 -18.26 -26.22
CA SER A 83 15.55 -18.26 -26.56
C SER A 83 14.92 -16.93 -26.15
N VAL A 84 13.87 -16.54 -26.85
CA VAL A 84 13.15 -15.28 -26.62
C VAL A 84 11.69 -15.58 -26.33
N ASP A 85 11.19 -15.10 -25.19
CA ASP A 85 9.83 -15.20 -24.77
C ASP A 85 9.19 -13.80 -24.61
N ILE A 86 7.87 -13.72 -24.63
CA ILE A 86 7.16 -12.48 -24.31
C ILE A 86 7.29 -12.23 -22.81
N ALA A 87 7.66 -11.00 -22.43
CA ALA A 87 7.70 -10.60 -21.04
C ALA A 87 6.28 -10.42 -20.48
N LEU A 88 6.03 -11.01 -19.32
CA LEU A 88 4.85 -10.83 -18.47
C LEU A 88 3.49 -10.89 -19.22
N PRO A 89 2.91 -12.08 -19.36
CA PRO A 89 1.65 -12.27 -20.08
C PRO A 89 0.44 -11.92 -19.18
N TYR A 90 0.36 -10.72 -18.64
CA TYR A 90 -0.79 -10.27 -17.87
C TYR A 90 -1.66 -9.33 -18.69
N LYS A 91 -2.97 -9.62 -18.73
CA LYS A 91 -3.97 -8.74 -19.35
C LYS A 91 -4.45 -7.63 -18.41
N GLN A 92 -4.31 -7.83 -17.09
CA GLN A 92 -4.81 -6.95 -16.06
C GLN A 92 -4.03 -7.16 -14.77
N ILE A 93 -3.81 -6.08 -14.04
CA ILE A 93 -3.27 -6.12 -12.67
C ILE A 93 -4.30 -5.51 -11.73
N ASN A 94 -4.65 -6.27 -10.71
CA ASN A 94 -5.58 -5.85 -9.67
C ASN A 94 -4.83 -5.47 -8.42
N PHE A 95 -4.97 -4.23 -7.99
CA PHE A 95 -4.44 -3.73 -6.72
C PHE A 95 -5.58 -3.62 -5.72
N LYS A 96 -5.52 -4.36 -4.63
CA LYS A 96 -6.60 -4.39 -3.64
C LYS A 96 -6.09 -4.59 -2.22
N PHE A 97 -6.88 -4.12 -1.28
CA PHE A 97 -6.75 -4.45 0.14
C PHE A 97 -7.54 -5.72 0.46
N LYS A 98 -7.18 -6.39 1.57
CA LYS A 98 -7.95 -7.51 2.07
C LYS A 98 -9.29 -6.96 2.55
N GLY A 99 -10.36 -7.44 2.00
CA GLY A 99 -11.76 -7.18 2.34
C GLY A 99 -12.06 -5.84 3.03
N ASN A 100 -13.22 -5.36 2.87
CA ASN A 100 -13.68 -4.16 3.55
C ASN A 100 -15.16 -4.35 3.86
N GLU A 101 -15.43 -4.89 5.05
CA GLU A 101 -16.77 -5.27 5.50
C GLU A 101 -17.40 -4.21 6.41
N THR A 102 -16.73 -3.02 6.54
CA THR A 102 -17.29 -1.94 7.34
C THR A 102 -18.53 -1.34 6.66
N LEU A 103 -19.48 -0.87 7.46
CA LEU A 103 -20.75 -0.32 6.99
C LEU A 103 -20.57 0.74 5.89
N LEU A 104 -19.65 1.70 6.07
CA LEU A 104 -19.40 2.75 5.08
C LEU A 104 -18.75 2.21 3.79
N ALA A 105 -17.90 1.21 3.91
CA ALA A 105 -17.27 0.60 2.74
C ALA A 105 -18.26 -0.23 1.92
N SER A 106 -19.13 -0.99 2.58
CA SER A 106 -20.22 -1.72 1.90
C SER A 106 -21.17 -0.75 1.20
N LYS A 107 -21.50 0.37 1.84
CA LYS A 107 -22.29 1.44 1.22
C LYS A 107 -21.61 2.05 0.01
N PHE A 108 -20.31 2.31 0.10
CA PHE A 108 -19.52 2.79 -1.03
C PHE A 108 -19.55 1.80 -2.20
N GLU A 109 -19.34 0.51 -1.92
CA GLU A 109 -19.37 -0.55 -2.94
C GLU A 109 -20.74 -0.64 -3.63
N GLN A 110 -21.82 -0.55 -2.87
CA GLN A 110 -23.18 -0.53 -3.42
C GLN A 110 -23.43 0.67 -4.34
N LEU A 111 -22.88 1.85 -3.99
CA LEU A 111 -23.10 3.08 -4.76
C LEU A 111 -22.17 3.19 -5.98
N GLN A 112 -20.91 2.76 -5.85
CA GLN A 112 -19.89 2.94 -6.87
C GLN A 112 -19.65 1.69 -7.73
N ASN A 113 -20.26 0.55 -7.37
CA ASN A 113 -20.07 -0.75 -8.00
C ASN A 113 -18.59 -1.18 -8.10
N ARG A 114 -17.79 -0.76 -7.10
CA ARG A 114 -16.39 -1.17 -6.91
C ARG A 114 -16.00 -1.05 -5.46
N GLN A 115 -15.04 -1.84 -5.03
CA GLN A 115 -14.50 -1.72 -3.68
C GLN A 115 -13.67 -0.44 -3.52
N PHE A 116 -13.80 0.19 -2.36
CA PHE A 116 -13.03 1.39 -2.01
C PHE A 116 -11.53 1.12 -2.10
N SER A 117 -10.79 2.07 -2.66
CA SER A 117 -9.33 2.01 -2.81
C SER A 117 -8.80 0.93 -3.77
N THR A 118 -9.64 0.16 -4.45
CA THR A 118 -9.24 -0.90 -5.38
C THR A 118 -9.03 -0.34 -6.78
N LEU A 119 -7.96 -0.77 -7.45
CA LEU A 119 -7.63 -0.39 -8.82
C LEU A 119 -7.45 -1.62 -9.72
N GLU A 120 -8.16 -1.64 -10.83
CA GLU A 120 -7.91 -2.55 -11.96
C GLU A 120 -7.12 -1.80 -13.04
N TYR A 121 -5.86 -2.15 -13.21
CA TYR A 121 -5.03 -1.55 -14.24
C TYR A 121 -4.96 -2.43 -15.49
N LYS A 122 -5.41 -1.89 -16.62
CA LYS A 122 -5.47 -2.56 -17.94
C LYS A 122 -4.55 -1.92 -18.99
N GLY A 123 -3.66 -1.01 -18.55
CA GLY A 123 -2.83 -0.20 -19.43
C GLY A 123 -3.50 1.12 -19.83
N GLU A 124 -2.73 2.06 -20.35
CA GLU A 124 -3.21 3.40 -20.71
C GLU A 124 -3.97 3.45 -22.05
N THR A 125 -3.77 2.48 -22.90
CA THR A 125 -4.51 2.34 -24.16
C THR A 125 -5.29 1.04 -24.13
N PRO A 126 -6.49 0.98 -24.72
CA PRO A 126 -7.24 -0.25 -24.89
C PRO A 126 -6.46 -1.19 -25.82
N ASN A 127 -5.45 -1.79 -25.27
CA ASN A 127 -4.63 -2.76 -25.95
C ASN A 127 -5.17 -4.12 -25.55
N ASN A 128 -5.38 -4.98 -26.51
CA ASN A 128 -5.69 -6.38 -26.32
C ASN A 128 -4.52 -7.09 -25.63
N TRP A 129 -4.29 -6.76 -24.36
CA TRP A 129 -3.37 -7.50 -23.54
C TRP A 129 -3.92 -8.90 -23.36
N VAL A 130 -3.15 -9.88 -23.79
CA VAL A 130 -3.51 -11.29 -23.72
C VAL A 130 -2.72 -11.88 -22.56
N GLY A 131 -3.35 -12.69 -21.73
CA GLY A 131 -2.68 -13.36 -20.64
C GLY A 131 -3.56 -13.55 -19.42
N GLN A 132 -2.92 -13.81 -18.29
CA GLN A 132 -3.58 -14.01 -17.00
C GLN A 132 -3.80 -12.66 -16.28
N GLU A 133 -4.59 -12.69 -15.21
CA GLU A 133 -4.70 -11.59 -14.27
C GLU A 133 -3.68 -11.77 -13.16
N TYR A 134 -3.09 -10.67 -12.73
CA TYR A 134 -2.20 -10.65 -11.57
C TYR A 134 -2.81 -9.78 -10.48
N SER A 135 -2.76 -10.25 -9.23
CA SER A 135 -3.31 -9.49 -8.12
C SER A 135 -2.23 -9.15 -7.09
N VAL A 136 -2.15 -7.87 -6.76
CA VAL A 136 -1.41 -7.36 -5.62
C VAL A 136 -2.40 -7.15 -4.49
N GLU A 137 -2.49 -8.10 -3.58
CA GLU A 137 -3.38 -8.04 -2.43
C GLU A 137 -2.58 -7.70 -1.18
N LEU A 138 -3.07 -6.69 -0.43
CA LEU A 138 -2.50 -6.27 0.84
C LEU A 138 -3.25 -6.92 1.99
N PRO A 139 -2.54 -7.32 3.06
CA PRO A 139 -3.17 -7.94 4.23
C PRO A 139 -3.84 -6.93 5.17
N PHE A 140 -3.94 -5.69 4.74
CA PHE A 140 -4.58 -4.58 5.46
C PHE A 140 -6.00 -4.39 5.00
N GLU A 141 -6.81 -3.83 5.88
CA GLU A 141 -8.17 -3.40 5.57
C GLU A 141 -8.21 -1.89 5.36
N LYS A 142 -9.22 -1.43 4.63
CA LYS A 142 -9.50 -0.01 4.43
C LYS A 142 -10.77 0.40 5.15
N MET A 143 -10.67 1.52 5.87
CA MET A 143 -11.81 2.21 6.44
C MET A 143 -12.18 3.38 5.53
N VAL A 144 -13.46 3.51 5.21
CA VAL A 144 -14.00 4.73 4.63
C VAL A 144 -14.28 5.69 5.77
N TYR A 145 -13.74 6.90 5.69
CA TYR A 145 -13.96 7.95 6.67
C TYR A 145 -14.88 9.00 6.10
N GLU A 146 -15.76 9.52 6.95
CA GLU A 146 -16.67 10.62 6.63
C GLU A 146 -16.50 11.77 7.63
N LYS A 147 -16.80 12.99 7.18
CA LYS A 147 -16.85 14.16 8.06
C LYS A 147 -18.13 14.18 8.86
N LEU A 148 -18.02 14.52 10.14
CA LEU A 148 -19.19 14.85 10.94
C LEU A 148 -19.88 16.08 10.35
N THR A 149 -21.20 16.02 10.30
CA THR A 149 -22.04 17.14 9.87
C THR A 149 -22.75 17.75 11.08
N ASP A 150 -22.74 19.04 11.18
CA ASP A 150 -23.47 19.79 12.18
C ASP A 150 -24.98 19.69 11.90
N GLU A 151 -25.76 19.28 12.89
CA GLU A 151 -27.20 19.06 12.72
C GLU A 151 -27.98 20.33 12.42
N GLU A 152 -27.54 21.49 12.95
CA GLU A 152 -28.25 22.75 12.80
C GLU A 152 -27.91 23.45 11.48
N THR A 153 -26.64 23.45 11.11
CA THR A 153 -26.16 24.18 9.92
C THR A 153 -25.98 23.31 8.70
N LEU A 154 -26.04 21.98 8.85
CA LEU A 154 -25.71 20.97 7.83
C LEU A 154 -24.33 21.17 7.23
N SER A 155 -23.43 21.84 7.97
CA SER A 155 -22.07 22.09 7.52
C SER A 155 -21.12 20.99 8.02
N PRO A 156 -20.20 20.50 7.15
CA PRO A 156 -19.22 19.52 7.59
C PRO A 156 -18.23 20.15 8.56
N LYS A 157 -17.87 19.42 9.60
CA LYS A 157 -16.82 19.76 10.57
C LYS A 157 -15.55 19.00 10.24
N ASP A 158 -14.40 19.53 10.66
CA ASP A 158 -13.10 18.86 10.44
C ASP A 158 -12.85 17.74 11.46
N ILE A 159 -13.85 16.88 11.61
CA ILE A 159 -13.78 15.64 12.38
C ILE A 159 -14.11 14.48 11.46
N MET A 160 -13.18 13.52 11.36
CA MET A 160 -13.38 12.28 10.64
C MET A 160 -13.83 11.18 11.58
N TYR A 161 -14.74 10.35 11.11
CA TYR A 161 -15.16 9.14 11.79
C TYR A 161 -15.27 7.96 10.82
N GLY A 162 -15.23 6.76 11.36
CA GLY A 162 -15.46 5.51 10.65
C GLY A 162 -16.09 4.50 11.61
N PHE A 163 -16.78 3.49 11.08
CA PHE A 163 -17.49 2.51 11.88
C PHE A 163 -16.84 1.14 11.80
N PHE A 164 -16.46 0.56 12.93
CA PHE A 164 -16.14 -0.85 13.09
C PHE A 164 -17.43 -1.68 13.31
N ALA A 165 -18.33 -1.58 12.37
CA ALA A 165 -19.55 -2.37 12.35
C ALA A 165 -19.78 -2.88 10.91
N ASP A 166 -20.36 -4.06 10.79
CA ASP A 166 -20.76 -4.64 9.53
C ASP A 166 -22.10 -4.07 9.00
N ASP A 167 -22.60 -4.58 7.90
CA ASP A 167 -23.89 -4.19 7.32
C ASP A 167 -25.09 -4.46 8.24
N ASN A 168 -24.96 -5.35 9.21
CA ASN A 168 -25.99 -5.65 10.21
C ASN A 168 -25.85 -4.75 11.44
N GLN A 169 -24.91 -3.79 11.43
CA GLN A 169 -24.55 -2.93 12.55
C GLN A 169 -23.97 -3.69 13.76
N GLU A 170 -23.45 -4.88 13.54
CA GLU A 170 -22.76 -5.65 14.56
C GLU A 170 -21.27 -5.30 14.58
N PRO A 171 -20.65 -5.12 15.76
CA PRO A 171 -19.21 -4.88 15.86
C PRO A 171 -18.41 -6.06 15.33
N TYR A 172 -17.39 -5.78 14.52
CA TYR A 172 -16.49 -6.82 14.06
C TYR A 172 -15.01 -6.42 14.23
N ILE A 173 -14.13 -7.43 14.28
CA ILE A 173 -12.68 -7.22 14.32
C ILE A 173 -12.13 -7.57 12.93
N GLY A 174 -11.79 -6.52 12.16
CA GLY A 174 -11.23 -6.65 10.82
C GLY A 174 -9.73 -6.95 10.80
N SER A 175 -9.12 -6.77 9.64
CA SER A 175 -7.66 -6.78 9.48
C SER A 175 -7.06 -5.44 9.94
N PRO A 176 -5.73 -5.36 10.19
CA PRO A 176 -5.11 -4.09 10.58
C PRO A 176 -5.41 -2.98 9.57
N LEU A 177 -5.79 -1.82 10.08
CA LEU A 177 -6.01 -0.63 9.25
C LEU A 177 -4.69 0.08 8.96
N LEU A 178 -4.57 0.58 7.74
CA LEU A 178 -3.50 1.49 7.35
C LEU A 178 -4.11 2.85 7.00
N HIS A 179 -3.73 3.88 7.77
CA HIS A 179 -4.22 5.25 7.59
C HIS A 179 -3.14 6.28 7.92
N TYR A 180 -3.29 7.49 7.42
CA TYR A 180 -2.55 8.64 7.88
C TYR A 180 -3.18 9.21 9.14
N THR A 181 -2.36 9.92 9.92
CA THR A 181 -2.83 10.72 11.05
C THR A 181 -2.71 12.19 10.66
N SER A 182 -3.84 12.87 10.58
CA SER A 182 -3.92 14.31 10.28
C SER A 182 -4.17 15.10 11.56
N LEU A 183 -3.32 16.09 11.83
CA LEU A 183 -3.52 17.00 12.98
C LEU A 183 -4.48 18.10 12.57
N GLN A 184 -5.63 18.15 13.22
CA GLN A 184 -6.64 19.17 13.01
C GLN A 184 -6.71 20.11 14.19
N ASN A 185 -6.94 21.39 13.91
CA ASN A 185 -7.19 22.43 14.91
C ASN A 185 -8.67 22.78 14.89
N PRO A 186 -9.54 22.04 15.58
CA PRO A 186 -10.95 22.30 15.54
C PRO A 186 -11.25 23.65 16.19
N THR A 187 -11.92 24.52 15.47
CA THR A 187 -12.53 25.71 16.05
C THR A 187 -13.75 25.27 16.83
N SER A 188 -13.58 25.05 18.14
CA SER A 188 -14.67 24.86 19.09
C SER A 188 -15.71 23.80 18.69
N ILE A 189 -15.40 22.55 18.97
CA ILE A 189 -16.35 21.45 18.83
C ILE A 189 -17.03 21.22 20.18
N SER A 190 -18.35 21.36 20.20
CA SER A 190 -19.15 21.02 21.35
C SER A 190 -19.76 19.63 21.13
N PHE A 191 -19.61 18.75 22.10
CA PHE A 191 -20.34 17.48 22.12
C PHE A 191 -21.62 17.67 22.92
N ARG A 192 -22.71 17.24 22.37
CA ARG A 192 -23.98 17.18 23.06
C ARG A 192 -24.42 15.74 23.18
N ASP A 193 -24.53 15.26 24.41
CA ASP A 193 -25.34 14.08 24.63
C ASP A 193 -26.79 14.51 24.78
N THR A 194 -27.72 13.58 24.91
CA THR A 194 -29.17 13.83 24.94
C THR A 194 -29.61 14.81 26.01
N THR A 195 -28.78 15.17 26.97
CA THR A 195 -29.17 15.96 28.17
C THR A 195 -28.23 17.08 28.55
N VAL A 196 -26.95 17.04 28.19
CA VAL A 196 -25.93 17.99 28.65
C VAL A 196 -25.03 18.44 27.53
N THR A 197 -24.78 19.75 27.43
CA THR A 197 -23.73 20.28 26.53
C THR A 197 -22.37 20.12 27.21
N HIS A 198 -21.53 19.29 26.64
CA HIS A 198 -20.16 19.06 27.12
C HIS A 198 -19.20 20.13 26.62
N SER A 199 -18.09 20.29 27.37
CA SER A 199 -17.08 21.31 27.10
C SER A 199 -16.47 21.21 25.68
N GLN A 200 -16.17 22.37 25.13
CA GLN A 200 -15.56 22.53 23.83
C GLN A 200 -14.17 21.89 23.79
N ILE A 201 -13.89 21.08 22.77
CA ILE A 201 -12.53 20.69 22.45
C ILE A 201 -11.89 21.84 21.69
N THR A 202 -10.86 22.45 22.31
CA THR A 202 -10.08 23.55 21.73
C THR A 202 -8.64 23.15 21.42
N THR A 203 -8.26 21.93 21.79
CA THR A 203 -6.91 21.41 21.58
C THR A 203 -6.79 20.71 20.22
N PRO A 204 -5.62 20.76 19.57
CA PRO A 204 -5.38 19.99 18.36
C PRO A 204 -5.61 18.50 18.60
N ILE A 205 -6.31 17.85 17.67
CA ILE A 205 -6.62 16.43 17.72
C ILE A 205 -6.13 15.73 16.46
N PHE A 206 -5.66 14.49 16.64
CA PHE A 206 -5.26 13.65 15.53
C PHE A 206 -6.47 12.89 14.99
N MET A 207 -6.71 13.04 13.68
CA MET A 207 -7.78 12.35 12.97
C MET A 207 -7.21 11.32 12.00
N PRO A 208 -7.81 10.12 11.91
CA PRO A 208 -7.44 9.16 10.88
C PRO A 208 -7.93 9.64 9.52
N SER A 209 -7.15 9.38 8.47
CA SER A 209 -7.52 9.70 7.10
C SER A 209 -6.78 8.79 6.12
N ASN A 210 -7.38 8.50 4.98
CA ASN A 210 -6.69 7.84 3.89
C ASN A 210 -5.82 8.79 3.06
N GLN A 211 -5.92 10.09 3.31
CA GLN A 211 -5.24 11.13 2.55
C GLN A 211 -4.69 12.22 3.47
N VAL A 212 -3.58 12.83 3.07
CA VAL A 212 -2.96 13.94 3.78
C VAL A 212 -2.82 15.12 2.83
N ILE A 213 -3.26 16.29 3.28
CA ILE A 213 -2.96 17.57 2.66
C ILE A 213 -1.83 18.20 3.49
N PHE A 214 -0.67 18.40 2.89
CA PHE A 214 0.43 19.10 3.56
C PHE A 214 0.11 20.60 3.66
N GLN A 215 0.54 21.22 4.75
CA GLN A 215 0.17 22.61 5.14
C GLN A 215 0.37 23.68 4.06
N ASN A 216 1.14 23.40 3.01
CA ASN A 216 1.37 24.32 1.91
C ASN A 216 0.42 24.11 0.71
N ASN A 217 -0.61 23.31 0.83
CA ASN A 217 -1.59 22.94 -0.24
C ASN A 217 -0.95 22.46 -1.58
N THR A 218 0.33 22.14 -1.59
CA THR A 218 1.07 21.83 -2.83
C THR A 218 1.28 20.34 -3.06
N SER A 219 1.12 19.52 -2.05
CA SER A 219 1.18 18.07 -2.22
C SER A 219 0.15 17.36 -1.37
N GLN A 220 -0.67 16.58 -2.03
CA GLN A 220 -1.59 15.65 -1.41
C GLN A 220 -0.99 14.25 -1.54
N LYS A 221 -1.12 13.41 -0.52
CA LYS A 221 -0.75 11.98 -0.59
C LYS A 221 -1.92 11.13 -0.19
N SER A 222 -2.06 10.00 -0.85
CA SER A 222 -3.10 9.02 -0.59
C SER A 222 -2.50 7.65 -0.34
N ILE A 223 -3.10 6.88 0.56
CA ILE A 223 -2.81 5.46 0.73
C ILE A 223 -3.89 4.58 0.08
N ASN A 224 -4.60 5.12 -0.91
CA ASN A 224 -5.51 4.39 -1.76
C ASN A 224 -4.80 4.02 -3.07
N PHE A 225 -5.05 2.83 -3.61
CA PHE A 225 -4.54 2.48 -4.95
C PHE A 225 -5.26 3.24 -6.05
N PHE A 226 -6.57 3.37 -5.94
CA PHE A 226 -7.35 4.21 -6.84
C PHE A 226 -7.24 5.69 -6.45
N ALA A 227 -7.39 6.59 -7.44
CA ALA A 227 -7.45 8.04 -7.21
C ALA A 227 -8.84 8.42 -6.64
N GLU A 228 -9.05 8.11 -5.36
CA GLU A 228 -10.27 8.49 -4.66
C GLU A 228 -10.30 10.00 -4.39
N ASN A 229 -11.50 10.57 -4.40
CA ASN A 229 -11.66 11.96 -4.00
C ASN A 229 -11.12 12.19 -2.58
N ASN A 230 -10.60 13.37 -2.36
CA ASN A 230 -10.03 13.75 -1.08
C ASN A 230 -11.13 13.85 -0.01
N GLU A 231 -10.97 13.13 1.08
CA GLU A 231 -11.92 13.07 2.20
C GLU A 231 -12.11 14.44 2.91
N TRP A 232 -11.13 15.36 2.77
CA TRP A 232 -11.17 16.66 3.45
C TRP A 232 -11.87 17.74 2.63
N ASN A 233 -11.66 17.79 1.32
CA ASN A 233 -12.17 18.84 0.45
C ASN A 233 -13.01 18.33 -0.72
N ASN A 234 -13.16 17.01 -0.84
CA ASN A 234 -13.88 16.33 -1.91
C ASN A 234 -13.34 16.62 -3.34
N GLU A 235 -12.09 17.10 -3.43
CA GLU A 235 -11.43 17.30 -4.71
C GLU A 235 -10.79 15.99 -5.21
N GLU A 236 -10.64 15.88 -6.51
CA GLU A 236 -9.95 14.74 -7.13
C GLU A 236 -8.48 14.70 -6.69
N ASN A 237 -8.00 13.53 -6.28
CA ASN A 237 -6.63 13.34 -5.81
C ASN A 237 -5.89 12.34 -6.71
N GLU A 238 -5.08 12.86 -7.61
CA GLU A 238 -4.28 12.05 -8.53
C GLU A 238 -3.11 11.30 -7.87
N ASN A 239 -2.70 11.70 -6.64
CA ASN A 239 -1.54 11.12 -5.94
C ASN A 239 -1.90 9.83 -5.20
N SER A 240 -2.41 8.83 -5.93
CA SER A 240 -2.69 7.50 -5.41
C SER A 240 -1.41 6.68 -5.21
N LEU A 241 -1.49 5.60 -4.41
CA LEU A 241 -0.37 4.66 -4.26
C LEU A 241 0.11 4.10 -5.60
N PHE A 242 -0.83 3.84 -6.51
CA PHE A 242 -0.49 3.35 -7.83
C PHE A 242 0.29 4.40 -8.62
N ASN A 243 -0.21 5.63 -8.69
CA ASN A 243 0.45 6.69 -9.45
C ASN A 243 1.84 7.03 -8.91
N GLU A 244 2.01 7.06 -7.57
CA GLU A 244 3.27 7.44 -6.94
C GLU A 244 4.33 6.33 -6.89
N ASN A 245 3.91 5.05 -6.81
CA ASN A 245 4.85 3.97 -6.52
C ASN A 245 4.88 2.84 -7.55
N TYR A 246 3.85 2.73 -8.41
CA TYR A 246 3.73 1.59 -9.31
C TYR A 246 3.67 1.95 -10.77
N LYS A 247 3.12 3.10 -11.12
CA LYS A 247 2.75 3.46 -12.50
C LYS A 247 3.94 3.37 -13.46
N GLU A 248 5.06 4.00 -13.12
CA GLU A 248 6.24 4.01 -13.99
C GLU A 248 6.87 2.62 -14.10
N TYR A 249 7.00 1.91 -12.99
CA TYR A 249 7.48 0.54 -12.98
C TYR A 249 6.60 -0.38 -13.83
N ILE A 250 5.28 -0.30 -13.67
CA ILE A 250 4.32 -1.11 -14.42
C ILE A 250 4.37 -0.79 -15.92
N LYS A 251 4.46 0.50 -16.30
CA LYS A 251 4.61 0.92 -17.70
C LYS A 251 5.87 0.35 -18.33
N ASP A 252 6.98 0.39 -17.60
CA ASP A 252 8.25 -0.15 -18.08
C ASP A 252 8.19 -1.66 -18.26
N VAL A 253 7.74 -2.37 -17.23
CA VAL A 253 7.68 -3.85 -17.22
C VAL A 253 6.66 -4.39 -18.21
N PHE A 254 5.50 -3.73 -18.38
CA PHE A 254 4.43 -4.14 -19.28
C PHE A 254 4.52 -3.53 -20.68
N ASN A 255 5.65 -2.93 -21.01
CA ASN A 255 5.89 -2.47 -22.37
C ASN A 255 5.82 -3.65 -23.33
N LYS A 256 5.03 -3.52 -24.41
CA LYS A 256 4.84 -4.57 -25.42
C LYS A 256 6.13 -5.00 -26.14
N GLN A 257 7.13 -4.14 -26.15
CA GLN A 257 8.43 -4.44 -26.74
C GLN A 257 9.37 -5.19 -25.79
N ARG A 258 8.98 -5.32 -24.53
CA ARG A 258 9.72 -6.13 -23.55
C ARG A 258 9.69 -7.60 -23.91
N ARG A 259 10.87 -8.22 -23.83
CA ARG A 259 11.08 -9.66 -24.04
C ARG A 259 11.90 -10.20 -22.90
N ILE A 260 11.59 -11.42 -22.49
CA ILE A 260 12.47 -12.25 -21.66
C ILE A 260 13.37 -13.01 -22.59
N ILE A 261 14.67 -12.79 -22.48
CA ILE A 261 15.65 -13.50 -23.26
C ILE A 261 16.41 -14.42 -22.31
N LYS A 262 16.44 -15.69 -22.67
CA LYS A 262 17.17 -16.72 -21.90
C LYS A 262 18.48 -17.00 -22.58
N PHE A 263 19.57 -16.90 -21.81
CA PHE A 263 20.93 -17.22 -22.27
C PHE A 263 21.57 -18.25 -21.34
N LYS A 264 22.46 -19.02 -21.90
CA LYS A 264 23.47 -19.74 -21.12
C LYS A 264 24.80 -18.99 -21.22
N ALA A 265 25.49 -18.86 -20.10
CA ALA A 265 26.74 -18.13 -20.01
C ALA A 265 27.75 -18.87 -19.12
N PHE A 266 29.04 -18.61 -19.32
CA PHE A 266 30.11 -19.01 -18.41
C PHE A 266 30.67 -17.74 -17.75
N LEU A 267 30.00 -17.31 -16.68
CA LEU A 267 30.36 -16.07 -16.00
C LEU A 267 31.63 -16.25 -15.16
N PRO A 268 32.55 -15.29 -15.18
CA PRO A 268 33.72 -15.32 -14.31
C PRO A 268 33.32 -15.10 -12.86
N LEU A 269 34.05 -15.72 -11.94
CA LEU A 269 33.78 -15.66 -10.51
C LEU A 269 33.62 -14.20 -9.98
N LYS A 270 34.40 -13.27 -10.54
CA LYS A 270 34.32 -11.86 -10.19
C LYS A 270 32.91 -11.26 -10.43
N ILE A 271 32.25 -11.64 -11.52
CA ILE A 271 30.88 -11.18 -11.81
C ILE A 271 29.90 -11.91 -10.89
N ILE A 272 30.02 -13.23 -10.76
CA ILE A 272 29.16 -14.08 -9.93
C ILE A 272 29.08 -13.56 -8.47
N LEU A 273 30.21 -13.11 -7.92
CA LEU A 273 30.30 -12.67 -6.53
C LEU A 273 29.89 -11.20 -6.31
N LYS A 274 29.88 -10.37 -7.36
CA LYS A 274 29.67 -8.93 -7.22
C LYS A 274 28.34 -8.43 -7.76
N HIS A 275 27.73 -9.15 -8.69
CA HIS A 275 26.48 -8.70 -9.29
C HIS A 275 25.33 -8.73 -8.28
N THR A 276 24.42 -7.80 -8.46
CA THR A 276 23.14 -7.73 -7.78
C THR A 276 22.01 -7.80 -8.80
N LEU A 277 20.78 -8.03 -8.37
CA LEU A 277 19.62 -8.01 -9.28
C LEU A 277 19.30 -6.60 -9.82
N ALA A 278 19.90 -5.56 -9.22
CA ALA A 278 19.79 -4.19 -9.73
C ALA A 278 20.62 -3.93 -10.98
N ASP A 279 21.68 -4.77 -11.20
CA ASP A 279 22.67 -4.50 -12.23
C ASP A 279 22.14 -4.79 -13.65
N THR A 280 22.81 -4.17 -14.61
CA THR A 280 22.48 -4.27 -16.04
C THR A 280 23.56 -5.07 -16.75
N PHE A 281 23.15 -6.07 -17.53
CA PHE A 281 24.06 -6.80 -18.41
C PHE A 281 24.06 -6.23 -19.82
N ILE A 282 25.25 -6.02 -20.38
CA ILE A 282 25.44 -5.63 -21.78
C ILE A 282 25.84 -6.88 -22.58
N ILE A 283 25.10 -7.14 -23.66
CA ILE A 283 25.36 -8.23 -24.61
C ILE A 283 25.29 -7.65 -26.01
N THR A 284 26.40 -7.69 -26.75
CA THR A 284 26.50 -7.14 -28.10
C THR A 284 26.00 -5.70 -28.24
N GLY A 285 26.26 -4.88 -27.23
CA GLY A 285 25.85 -3.47 -27.18
C GLY A 285 24.42 -3.20 -26.72
N ASN A 286 23.59 -4.24 -26.52
CA ASN A 286 22.25 -4.07 -25.97
C ASN A 286 22.26 -4.26 -24.46
N LYS A 287 21.41 -3.49 -23.76
CA LYS A 287 21.27 -3.50 -22.31
C LYS A 287 20.11 -4.38 -21.87
N TYR A 288 20.32 -5.10 -20.79
CA TYR A 288 19.36 -6.05 -20.23
C TYR A 288 19.31 -5.95 -18.71
N LYS A 289 18.13 -5.81 -18.16
CA LYS A 289 17.87 -5.95 -16.72
C LYS A 289 17.85 -7.43 -16.33
N ILE A 290 18.36 -7.74 -15.17
CA ILE A 290 18.42 -9.12 -14.67
C ILE A 290 17.04 -9.48 -14.07
N ASN A 291 16.40 -10.52 -14.64
CA ASN A 291 15.20 -11.11 -14.07
C ASN A 291 15.56 -12.27 -13.12
N SER A 292 16.39 -13.20 -13.61
CA SER A 292 16.91 -14.28 -12.76
C SER A 292 18.28 -14.77 -13.24
N ILE A 293 19.09 -15.25 -12.30
CA ILE A 293 20.37 -15.92 -12.57
C ILE A 293 20.44 -17.18 -11.72
N THR A 294 20.70 -18.29 -12.38
CA THR A 294 21.02 -19.55 -11.71
C THR A 294 22.42 -20.02 -12.15
N THR A 295 23.34 -20.08 -11.21
CA THR A 295 24.75 -20.44 -11.48
C THR A 295 25.14 -21.75 -10.80
N ASN A 296 25.74 -22.65 -11.55
CA ASN A 296 26.42 -23.82 -11.01
C ASN A 296 27.86 -23.40 -10.63
N LEU A 297 28.14 -23.31 -9.33
CA LEU A 297 29.43 -22.82 -8.82
C LEU A 297 30.63 -23.77 -9.15
N GLN A 298 30.38 -25.06 -9.41
CA GLN A 298 31.45 -26.00 -9.76
C GLN A 298 31.94 -25.82 -11.21
N THR A 299 31.00 -25.52 -12.12
CA THR A 299 31.28 -25.41 -13.55
C THR A 299 31.33 -23.99 -14.07
N GLY A 300 30.86 -23.00 -13.28
CA GLY A 300 30.71 -21.61 -13.71
C GLY A 300 29.57 -21.39 -14.72
N LYS A 301 28.83 -22.47 -15.06
CA LYS A 301 27.73 -22.38 -16.03
C LYS A 301 26.53 -21.70 -15.40
N SER A 302 26.07 -20.62 -16.02
CA SER A 302 24.94 -19.81 -15.59
C SER A 302 23.81 -19.87 -16.60
N SER A 303 22.57 -19.97 -16.09
CA SER A 303 21.33 -19.73 -16.84
C SER A 303 20.85 -18.34 -16.48
N LEU A 304 20.70 -17.49 -17.47
CA LEU A 304 20.29 -16.10 -17.33
C LEU A 304 18.91 -15.93 -17.93
N GLU A 305 18.00 -15.27 -17.19
CA GLU A 305 16.78 -14.73 -17.74
C GLU A 305 16.86 -13.20 -17.64
N LEU A 306 16.85 -12.54 -18.77
CA LEU A 306 17.13 -11.13 -18.91
C LEU A 306 15.96 -10.41 -19.59
N LEU A 307 15.64 -9.20 -19.16
CA LEU A 307 14.67 -8.31 -19.77
C LEU A 307 15.41 -7.28 -20.63
N ASN A 308 15.06 -7.14 -21.90
CA ASN A 308 15.65 -6.09 -22.73
C ASN A 308 15.24 -4.71 -22.23
N GLU A 309 16.11 -3.72 -22.30
CA GLU A 309 15.73 -2.31 -22.18
C GLU A 309 15.08 -1.82 -23.48
N VAL A 310 14.01 -1.02 -23.36
CA VAL A 310 13.21 -0.49 -24.47
C VAL A 310 13.23 1.03 -24.44
#